data_544204fb4f7eebac59f79a80d17dfec6
#
_entry.id   544204fb4f7eebac59f79a80d17dfec6
#
_cell.length_a   1.000
_cell.length_b   1.000
_cell.length_c   1.000
_cell.angle_alpha   90.00
_cell.angle_beta   90.00
_cell.angle_gamma   90.00
#
_symmetry.space_group_name_H-M   'P 1'
#
loop_
_entity.id
_entity.type
_entity.pdbx_description
1 polymer ?
#
loop_
_entity_poly.entity_id
_entity_poly.type
_entity_poly.pdbx_seq_one_letter_code
_entity_poly.pdbx_strand_id
1 'polypeptide(L)'
;REGNSRFEGNDSLEDEELEVEVELRPRVVFTRTKVQNDVSRLLELYRRSGRFAATVEPKVIQLDQNRVDLVFEINEGPMTRVTQINFIGNDVFSDSDLRGEISTKESAWWRFLASGDQYDQDRVEYDKELLRRFYLRNGYVDFSVISAVAELTPDRQEFFITFTVEEGERYTVGDINFETNLETLDIDELRQQLTFETGDWYDASEIDNSIDLMLSTLQDQQFAFADVRPRSERN
;
A
#
# COMPACT_ATOMS: atom_id res chain seq x y z
N ARG A 1 43.82 6.59 -0.49
CA ARG A 1 43.72 5.52 0.51
C ARG A 1 42.81 4.46 -0.07
N GLU A 2 43.33 3.28 -0.34
CA GLU A 2 42.55 2.15 -0.82
C GLU A 2 42.02 1.39 0.40
N GLY A 3 40.70 1.12 0.47
CA GLY A 3 40.06 0.37 1.56
C GLY A 3 39.19 -0.74 1.04
N ASN A 4 39.10 -1.84 1.75
CA ASN A 4 38.06 -2.84 1.58
C ASN A 4 36.93 -2.55 2.56
N SER A 5 35.68 -2.64 2.10
CA SER A 5 34.52 -2.65 2.97
C SER A 5 34.23 -4.09 3.37
N ARG A 6 33.93 -4.31 4.66
CA ARG A 6 33.46 -5.58 5.21
C ARG A 6 32.20 -5.34 6.02
N PHE A 7 31.36 -6.33 6.06
CA PHE A 7 30.12 -6.32 6.84
C PHE A 7 30.20 -7.40 7.91
N GLU A 8 29.72 -7.08 9.10
CA GLU A 8 29.66 -8.01 10.24
C GLU A 8 28.30 -7.88 10.92
N GLY A 9 27.63 -8.99 11.18
CA GLY A 9 26.31 -9.03 11.86
C GLY A 9 25.11 -8.89 10.93
N ASN A 10 25.30 -9.08 9.61
CA ASN A 10 24.25 -9.05 8.58
C ASN A 10 23.68 -10.45 8.32
N ASP A 11 22.99 -11.01 9.32
CA ASP A 11 22.48 -12.38 9.25
C ASP A 11 21.31 -12.56 8.26
N SER A 12 20.57 -11.50 7.95
CA SER A 12 19.39 -11.54 7.07
C SER A 12 19.62 -11.08 5.64
N LEU A 13 20.71 -10.36 5.38
CA LEU A 13 21.10 -9.86 4.07
C LEU A 13 22.50 -10.35 3.73
N GLU A 14 22.69 -10.75 2.47
CA GLU A 14 23.99 -11.21 1.99
C GLU A 14 24.96 -10.04 1.75
N ASP A 15 26.26 -10.28 1.87
CA ASP A 15 27.30 -9.26 1.64
C ASP A 15 27.17 -8.61 0.26
N GLU A 16 26.82 -9.36 -0.76
CA GLU A 16 26.62 -8.89 -2.13
C GLU A 16 25.50 -7.86 -2.25
N GLU A 17 24.43 -7.99 -1.47
CA GLU A 17 23.32 -7.02 -1.42
C GLU A 17 23.77 -5.71 -0.77
N LEU A 18 24.55 -5.80 0.30
CA LEU A 18 25.11 -4.65 1.00
C LEU A 18 26.18 -3.93 0.16
N GLU A 19 27.04 -4.69 -0.56
CA GLU A 19 28.08 -4.14 -1.43
C GLU A 19 27.51 -3.27 -2.57
N VAL A 20 26.33 -3.58 -3.07
CA VAL A 20 25.66 -2.78 -4.12
C VAL A 20 25.28 -1.39 -3.62
N GLU A 21 24.91 -1.27 -2.35
CA GLU A 21 24.42 -0.02 -1.75
C GLU A 21 25.57 0.92 -1.33
N VAL A 22 26.80 0.41 -1.08
CA VAL A 22 27.90 1.24 -0.63
C VAL A 22 28.70 1.84 -1.79
N GLU A 23 29.12 3.09 -1.64
CA GLU A 23 30.02 3.79 -2.59
C GLU A 23 31.50 3.47 -2.34
N LEU A 24 31.84 3.18 -1.11
CA LEU A 24 33.22 2.90 -0.71
C LEU A 24 33.63 1.49 -1.18
N ARG A 25 34.31 1.45 -2.32
CA ARG A 25 34.89 0.26 -2.95
C ARG A 25 36.41 0.34 -2.95
N PRO A 26 37.12 -0.76 -3.19
CA PRO A 26 38.57 -0.72 -3.39
C PRO A 26 38.97 0.37 -4.38
N ARG A 27 39.98 1.17 -4.03
CA ARG A 27 40.49 2.33 -4.80
C ARG A 27 39.67 3.60 -4.77
N VAL A 28 38.60 3.66 -3.98
CA VAL A 28 37.85 4.90 -3.74
C VAL A 28 38.49 5.67 -2.58
N VAL A 29 38.57 7.00 -2.72
CA VAL A 29 39.12 7.85 -1.66
C VAL A 29 38.17 7.87 -0.47
N PHE A 30 38.67 7.46 0.70
CA PHE A 30 37.96 7.48 1.95
C PHE A 30 37.70 8.93 2.41
N THR A 31 36.45 9.23 2.75
CA THR A 31 36.03 10.46 3.44
C THR A 31 34.94 10.13 4.47
N ARG A 32 34.87 10.90 5.55
CA ARG A 32 33.81 10.75 6.57
C ARG A 32 32.40 10.88 5.97
N THR A 33 32.22 11.80 5.04
CA THR A 33 30.94 12.03 4.37
C THR A 33 30.49 10.79 3.59
N LYS A 34 31.41 10.14 2.85
CA LYS A 34 31.07 8.90 2.12
C LYS A 34 30.70 7.78 3.06
N VAL A 35 31.42 7.61 4.18
CA VAL A 35 31.07 6.62 5.20
C VAL A 35 29.67 6.87 5.77
N GLN A 36 29.34 8.11 6.09
CA GLN A 36 28.00 8.45 6.61
C GLN A 36 26.90 8.22 5.58
N ASN A 37 27.16 8.52 4.30
CA ASN A 37 26.22 8.23 3.22
C ASN A 37 26.01 6.73 3.08
N ASP A 38 27.06 5.93 3.13
CA ASP A 38 26.97 4.48 3.05
C ASP A 38 26.21 3.90 4.24
N VAL A 39 26.48 4.38 5.47
CA VAL A 39 25.67 4.03 6.66
C VAL A 39 24.18 4.33 6.44
N SER A 40 23.85 5.52 5.90
CA SER A 40 22.47 5.90 5.64
C SER A 40 21.79 4.99 4.60
N ARG A 41 22.52 4.58 3.55
CA ARG A 41 22.00 3.64 2.53
C ARG A 41 21.78 2.25 3.09
N LEU A 42 22.72 1.75 3.88
CA LEU A 42 22.58 0.46 4.54
C LEU A 42 21.37 0.47 5.49
N LEU A 43 21.19 1.53 6.30
CA LEU A 43 20.03 1.68 7.15
C LEU A 43 18.72 1.73 6.36
N GLU A 44 18.72 2.38 5.18
CA GLU A 44 17.54 2.43 4.32
C GLU A 44 17.23 1.04 3.72
N LEU A 45 18.25 0.26 3.35
CA LEU A 45 18.08 -1.12 2.91
C LEU A 45 17.42 -1.97 4.02
N TYR A 46 17.89 -1.87 5.26
CA TYR A 46 17.31 -2.57 6.40
C TYR A 46 15.87 -2.12 6.69
N ARG A 47 15.54 -0.83 6.55
CA ARG A 47 14.16 -0.33 6.67
C ARG A 47 13.26 -0.92 5.59
N ARG A 48 13.71 -0.97 4.34
CA ARG A 48 12.97 -1.61 3.24
C ARG A 48 12.73 -3.10 3.48
N SER A 49 13.64 -3.76 4.20
CA SER A 49 13.45 -5.15 4.66
C SER A 49 12.63 -5.29 5.95
N GLY A 50 12.04 -4.18 6.45
CA GLY A 50 11.19 -4.19 7.64
C GLY A 50 11.93 -4.14 8.99
N ARG A 51 13.21 -3.77 9.00
CA ARG A 51 14.04 -3.70 10.21
C ARG A 51 14.38 -2.25 10.56
N PHE A 52 13.43 -1.54 11.15
CA PHE A 52 13.58 -0.12 11.52
C PHE A 52 14.46 0.10 12.74
N ALA A 53 14.67 -0.94 13.55
CA ALA A 53 15.58 -0.91 14.71
C ALA A 53 17.04 -1.20 14.36
N ALA A 54 17.35 -1.50 13.10
CA ALA A 54 18.72 -1.79 12.67
C ALA A 54 19.66 -0.62 12.96
N THR A 55 20.88 -0.94 13.38
CA THR A 55 21.97 0.03 13.57
C THR A 55 23.18 -0.40 12.77
N VAL A 56 23.92 0.58 12.25
CA VAL A 56 25.16 0.34 11.48
C VAL A 56 26.23 1.27 12.04
N GLU A 57 27.29 0.67 12.58
CA GLU A 57 28.44 1.40 13.13
C GLU A 57 29.68 1.19 12.26
N PRO A 58 30.21 2.26 11.62
CA PRO A 58 31.39 2.15 10.79
C PRO A 58 32.65 2.15 11.67
N LYS A 59 33.48 1.13 11.55
CA LYS A 59 34.82 1.03 12.16
C LYS A 59 35.89 1.21 11.11
N VAL A 60 36.78 2.18 11.35
CA VAL A 60 37.90 2.50 10.47
C VAL A 60 39.16 1.89 11.02
N ILE A 61 39.73 0.93 10.31
CA ILE A 61 40.99 0.28 10.65
C ILE A 61 42.11 0.88 9.80
N GLN A 62 43.06 1.53 10.45
CA GLN A 62 44.23 2.08 9.76
C GLN A 62 45.27 0.98 9.55
N LEU A 63 45.70 0.82 8.30
CA LEU A 63 46.71 -0.11 7.87
C LEU A 63 47.98 0.64 7.46
N ASP A 64 49.09 -0.09 7.33
CA ASP A 64 50.35 0.42 6.79
C ASP A 64 50.18 0.96 5.35
N GLN A 65 51.12 1.85 4.93
CA GLN A 65 51.12 2.48 3.62
C GLN A 65 49.91 3.39 3.32
N ASN A 66 49.36 4.02 4.35
CA ASN A 66 48.26 4.97 4.23
C ASN A 66 46.92 4.35 3.70
N ARG A 67 46.73 3.04 3.91
CA ARG A 67 45.53 2.28 3.59
C ARG A 67 44.56 2.30 4.79
N VAL A 68 43.28 2.07 4.48
CA VAL A 68 42.21 2.03 5.47
C VAL A 68 41.26 0.91 5.11
N ASP A 69 40.99 0.00 6.04
CA ASP A 69 39.87 -0.93 5.92
C ASP A 69 38.68 -0.33 6.69
N LEU A 70 37.48 -0.51 6.15
CA LEU A 70 36.23 -0.10 6.75
C LEU A 70 35.40 -1.34 7.08
N VAL A 71 35.03 -1.50 8.32
CA VAL A 71 34.11 -2.54 8.77
C VAL A 71 32.80 -1.86 9.20
N PHE A 72 31.70 -2.30 8.60
CA PHE A 72 30.35 -1.93 9.05
C PHE A 72 29.87 -3.00 10.01
N GLU A 73 29.84 -2.68 11.30
CA GLU A 73 29.20 -3.54 12.31
C GLU A 73 27.71 -3.26 12.31
N ILE A 74 26.93 -4.29 12.01
CA ILE A 74 25.50 -4.23 11.82
C ILE A 74 24.84 -4.97 12.99
N ASN A 75 23.87 -4.31 13.61
CA ASN A 75 22.92 -4.96 14.49
C ASN A 75 21.55 -4.80 13.85
N GLU A 76 21.04 -5.87 13.27
CA GLU A 76 19.79 -5.83 12.49
C GLU A 76 18.56 -5.58 13.35
N GLY A 77 18.61 -5.95 14.63
CA GLY A 77 17.45 -5.87 15.51
C GLY A 77 16.29 -6.79 15.08
N PRO A 78 15.17 -6.74 15.77
CA PRO A 78 13.97 -7.49 15.40
C PRO A 78 13.27 -6.87 14.19
N MET A 79 12.40 -7.65 13.52
CA MET A 79 11.45 -7.14 12.55
C MET A 79 10.49 -6.16 13.20
N THR A 80 10.28 -5.01 12.58
CA THR A 80 9.29 -4.02 13.04
C THR A 80 7.90 -4.41 12.53
N ARG A 81 6.93 -4.49 13.43
CA ARG A 81 5.60 -5.01 13.12
C ARG A 81 4.52 -3.96 13.38
N VAL A 82 3.43 -4.04 12.62
CA VAL A 82 2.21 -3.28 12.91
C VAL A 82 1.48 -3.99 14.05
N THR A 83 1.35 -3.34 15.19
CA THR A 83 0.72 -3.91 16.39
C THR A 83 -0.68 -3.36 16.65
N GLN A 84 -1.01 -2.18 16.07
CA GLN A 84 -2.31 -1.57 16.24
C GLN A 84 -2.72 -0.79 14.98
N ILE A 85 -3.98 -0.98 14.58
CA ILE A 85 -4.62 -0.22 13.50
C ILE A 85 -5.90 0.40 14.03
N ASN A 86 -5.96 1.73 14.04
CA ASN A 86 -7.07 2.52 14.53
C ASN A 86 -7.76 3.25 13.38
N PHE A 87 -9.04 3.55 13.59
CA PHE A 87 -9.83 4.39 12.70
C PHE A 87 -10.44 5.55 13.49
N ILE A 88 -10.56 6.71 12.86
CA ILE A 88 -11.17 7.92 13.40
C ILE A 88 -12.15 8.46 12.36
N GLY A 89 -13.39 8.75 12.78
CA GLY A 89 -14.46 9.26 11.91
C GLY A 89 -15.30 8.16 11.24
N ASN A 90 -15.14 6.91 11.65
CA ASN A 90 -15.89 5.74 11.18
C ASN A 90 -17.12 5.48 12.09
N ASP A 91 -18.15 6.32 11.98
CA ASP A 91 -19.34 6.22 12.84
C ASP A 91 -20.28 5.08 12.41
N VAL A 92 -20.27 4.69 11.12
CA VAL A 92 -21.17 3.69 10.53
C VAL A 92 -20.62 2.27 10.64
N PHE A 93 -19.34 2.07 10.33
CA PHE A 93 -18.68 0.76 10.40
C PHE A 93 -17.71 0.70 11.55
N SER A 94 -17.66 -0.44 12.22
CA SER A 94 -16.74 -0.62 13.34
C SER A 94 -15.29 -0.76 12.85
N ASP A 95 -14.33 -0.47 13.74
CA ASP A 95 -12.90 -0.72 13.47
C ASP A 95 -12.63 -2.17 13.05
N SER A 96 -13.39 -3.12 13.60
CA SER A 96 -13.26 -4.54 13.25
C SER A 96 -13.67 -4.82 11.81
N ASP A 97 -14.74 -4.17 11.33
CA ASP A 97 -15.21 -4.30 9.96
C ASP A 97 -14.13 -3.74 9.01
N LEU A 98 -13.65 -2.53 9.29
CA LEU A 98 -12.64 -1.86 8.46
C LEU A 98 -11.30 -2.59 8.46
N ARG A 99 -10.87 -3.15 9.60
CA ARG A 99 -9.68 -4.02 9.65
C ARG A 99 -9.83 -5.30 8.82
N GLY A 100 -11.06 -5.77 8.65
CA GLY A 100 -11.37 -6.89 7.76
C GLY A 100 -11.11 -6.58 6.29
N GLU A 101 -11.37 -5.35 5.87
CA GLU A 101 -11.30 -4.93 4.46
C GLU A 101 -9.89 -4.57 3.98
N ILE A 102 -9.00 -4.12 4.86
CA ILE A 102 -7.64 -3.73 4.51
C ILE A 102 -6.68 -4.92 4.43
N SER A 103 -5.58 -4.76 3.69
CA SER A 103 -4.54 -5.77 3.51
C SER A 103 -3.51 -5.79 4.64
N THR A 104 -3.22 -4.63 5.24
CA THR A 104 -2.36 -4.54 6.43
C THR A 104 -3.05 -5.20 7.61
N LYS A 105 -2.31 -6.03 8.35
CA LYS A 105 -2.85 -6.76 9.50
C LYS A 105 -2.04 -6.45 10.76
N GLU A 106 -2.74 -6.45 11.89
CA GLU A 106 -2.08 -6.38 13.19
C GLU A 106 -1.33 -7.68 13.49
N SER A 107 -0.16 -7.57 14.09
CA SER A 107 0.61 -8.72 14.53
C SER A 107 -0.12 -9.45 15.67
N ALA A 108 -0.15 -10.79 15.60
CA ALA A 108 -0.72 -11.60 16.63
C ALA A 108 0.17 -12.82 16.86
N TRP A 109 0.28 -13.29 18.12
CA TRP A 109 1.18 -14.37 18.52
C TRP A 109 0.95 -15.69 17.76
N TRP A 110 -0.27 -15.92 17.24
CA TRP A 110 -0.60 -17.10 16.41
C TRP A 110 -0.34 -16.91 14.92
N ARG A 111 0.08 -15.72 14.49
CA ARG A 111 0.31 -15.35 13.06
C ARG A 111 1.79 -15.29 12.70
N PHE A 112 2.65 -15.99 13.43
CA PHE A 112 4.10 -15.98 13.22
C PHE A 112 4.58 -16.41 11.81
N LEU A 113 3.69 -16.99 11.00
CA LEU A 113 3.96 -17.34 9.60
C LEU A 113 3.29 -16.39 8.58
N ALA A 114 2.59 -15.33 9.03
CA ALA A 114 1.90 -14.40 8.16
C ALA A 114 2.78 -13.17 7.87
N SER A 115 2.88 -12.78 6.60
CA SER A 115 3.69 -11.64 6.13
C SER A 115 2.93 -10.30 6.12
N GLY A 116 1.68 -10.25 6.53
CA GLY A 116 0.83 -9.05 6.44
C GLY A 116 0.99 -8.04 7.57
N ASP A 117 1.77 -8.37 8.61
CA ASP A 117 1.98 -7.56 9.80
C ASP A 117 3.27 -6.71 9.78
N GLN A 118 4.03 -6.76 8.70
CA GLN A 118 5.13 -5.83 8.47
C GLN A 118 4.60 -4.49 7.98
N TYR A 119 5.19 -3.39 8.46
CA TYR A 119 4.89 -2.08 7.93
C TYR A 119 5.42 -1.95 6.49
N ASP A 120 4.54 -1.55 5.60
CA ASP A 120 4.82 -1.28 4.20
C ASP A 120 3.99 -0.06 3.78
N GLN A 121 4.66 1.00 3.38
CA GLN A 121 4.00 2.26 3.01
C GLN A 121 3.10 2.10 1.78
N ASP A 122 3.52 1.34 0.78
CA ASP A 122 2.74 1.12 -0.44
C ASP A 122 1.48 0.32 -0.13
N ARG A 123 1.56 -0.60 0.83
CA ARG A 123 0.40 -1.35 1.32
C ARG A 123 -0.58 -0.44 2.05
N VAL A 124 -0.12 0.50 2.87
CA VAL A 124 -0.98 1.48 3.55
C VAL A 124 -1.69 2.38 2.52
N GLU A 125 -1.01 2.80 1.45
CA GLU A 125 -1.66 3.54 0.36
C GLU A 125 -2.70 2.69 -0.37
N TYR A 126 -2.43 1.41 -0.62
CA TYR A 126 -3.39 0.48 -1.20
C TYR A 126 -4.59 0.25 -0.27
N ASP A 127 -4.39 0.20 1.04
CA ASP A 127 -5.45 0.05 2.03
C ASP A 127 -6.46 1.22 1.99
N LYS A 128 -6.01 2.44 1.72
CA LYS A 128 -6.92 3.58 1.49
C LYS A 128 -7.88 3.32 0.33
N GLU A 129 -7.38 2.71 -0.74
CA GLU A 129 -8.21 2.37 -1.90
C GLU A 129 -9.18 1.21 -1.58
N LEU A 130 -8.76 0.23 -0.77
CA LEU A 130 -9.64 -0.84 -0.30
C LEU A 130 -10.78 -0.30 0.55
N LEU A 131 -10.48 0.61 1.49
CA LEU A 131 -11.50 1.30 2.29
C LEU A 131 -12.46 2.09 1.41
N ARG A 132 -11.94 2.84 0.44
CA ARG A 132 -12.76 3.61 -0.50
C ARG A 132 -13.72 2.70 -1.27
N ARG A 133 -13.25 1.58 -1.81
CA ARG A 133 -14.08 0.60 -2.51
C ARG A 133 -15.14 -0.01 -1.61
N PHE A 134 -14.79 -0.33 -0.37
CA PHE A 134 -15.73 -0.84 0.61
C PHE A 134 -16.87 0.14 0.87
N TYR A 135 -16.56 1.40 1.13
CA TYR A 135 -17.59 2.44 1.36
C TYR A 135 -18.43 2.72 0.12
N LEU A 136 -17.84 2.73 -1.09
CA LEU A 136 -18.57 2.89 -2.35
C LEU A 136 -19.57 1.75 -2.60
N ARG A 137 -19.22 0.50 -2.27
CA ARG A 137 -20.15 -0.64 -2.36
C ARG A 137 -21.29 -0.56 -1.35
N ASN A 138 -21.11 0.21 -0.30
CA ASN A 138 -22.12 0.40 0.75
C ASN A 138 -22.89 1.71 0.62
N GLY A 139 -22.73 2.44 -0.47
CA GLY A 139 -23.51 3.64 -0.79
C GLY A 139 -22.89 4.97 -0.37
N TYR A 140 -21.68 4.98 0.17
CA TYR A 140 -20.99 6.19 0.64
C TYR A 140 -20.09 6.76 -0.45
N VAL A 141 -20.71 7.50 -1.38
CA VAL A 141 -20.03 8.02 -2.59
C VAL A 141 -19.01 9.11 -2.26
N ASP A 142 -19.25 9.86 -1.19
CA ASP A 142 -18.39 10.98 -0.75
C ASP A 142 -17.31 10.55 0.23
N PHE A 143 -17.19 9.25 0.50
CA PHE A 143 -16.17 8.73 1.40
C PHE A 143 -14.76 9.15 0.98
N SER A 144 -14.00 9.60 1.96
CA SER A 144 -12.58 9.93 1.76
C SER A 144 -11.72 9.52 2.96
N VAL A 145 -10.49 9.12 2.68
CA VAL A 145 -9.46 8.96 3.70
C VAL A 145 -8.70 10.28 3.80
N ILE A 146 -8.89 11.00 4.91
CA ILE A 146 -8.26 12.29 5.17
C ILE A 146 -6.76 12.11 5.40
N SER A 147 -6.39 11.09 6.18
CA SER A 147 -4.99 10.77 6.45
C SER A 147 -4.83 9.31 6.86
N ALA A 148 -3.64 8.77 6.61
CA ALA A 148 -3.16 7.53 7.20
C ALA A 148 -1.77 7.82 7.79
N VAL A 149 -1.67 7.77 9.11
CA VAL A 149 -0.44 8.09 9.84
C VAL A 149 0.09 6.82 10.47
N ALA A 150 1.35 6.49 10.18
CA ALA A 150 2.08 5.41 10.82
C ALA A 150 3.09 5.99 11.81
N GLU A 151 2.92 5.66 13.08
CA GLU A 151 3.78 6.10 14.17
C GLU A 151 4.67 4.96 14.63
N LEU A 152 5.99 5.18 14.56
CA LEU A 152 6.99 4.23 15.01
C LEU A 152 7.26 4.43 16.50
N THR A 153 7.24 3.36 17.28
CA THR A 153 7.58 3.40 18.70
C THR A 153 9.04 3.84 18.93
N PRO A 154 9.38 4.43 20.11
CA PRO A 154 10.73 4.91 20.39
C PRO A 154 11.82 3.83 20.27
N ASP A 155 11.50 2.57 20.57
CA ASP A 155 12.39 1.41 20.41
C ASP A 155 12.44 0.88 18.97
N ARG A 156 11.63 1.46 18.06
CA ARG A 156 11.54 1.14 16.63
C ARG A 156 11.13 -0.31 16.31
N GLN A 157 10.41 -0.95 17.21
CA GLN A 157 9.96 -2.33 17.04
C GLN A 157 8.52 -2.45 16.60
N GLU A 158 7.71 -1.39 16.80
CA GLU A 158 6.27 -1.43 16.53
C GLU A 158 5.81 -0.20 15.75
N PHE A 159 4.82 -0.40 14.89
CA PHE A 159 4.05 0.66 14.25
C PHE A 159 2.61 0.66 14.72
N PHE A 160 2.11 1.85 15.02
CA PHE A 160 0.68 2.14 15.17
C PHE A 160 0.21 2.90 13.94
N ILE A 161 -0.81 2.37 13.26
CA ILE A 161 -1.38 3.02 12.08
C ILE A 161 -2.74 3.59 12.46
N THR A 162 -2.98 4.86 12.12
CA THR A 162 -4.26 5.52 12.34
C THR A 162 -4.77 6.06 11.01
N PHE A 163 -5.92 5.54 10.56
CA PHE A 163 -6.68 6.07 9.42
C PHE A 163 -7.71 7.07 9.94
N THR A 164 -7.67 8.30 9.44
CA THR A 164 -8.72 9.29 9.66
C THR A 164 -9.58 9.34 8.42
N VAL A 165 -10.88 9.12 8.57
CA VAL A 165 -11.83 9.03 7.45
C VAL A 165 -12.96 10.02 7.62
N GLU A 166 -13.59 10.36 6.50
CA GLU A 166 -14.86 11.09 6.42
C GLU A 166 -15.80 10.23 5.57
N GLU A 167 -16.90 9.76 6.19
CA GLU A 167 -17.81 8.78 5.57
C GLU A 167 -18.74 9.42 4.55
N GLY A 168 -19.18 10.65 4.81
CA GLY A 168 -20.19 11.32 4.02
C GLY A 168 -21.60 10.74 4.23
N GLU A 169 -22.51 11.11 3.33
CA GLU A 169 -23.88 10.61 3.35
C GLU A 169 -24.02 9.33 2.51
N ARG A 170 -25.02 8.51 2.85
CA ARG A 170 -25.35 7.31 2.09
C ARG A 170 -26.36 7.65 1.00
N TYR A 171 -26.06 7.28 -0.24
CA TYR A 171 -26.87 7.57 -1.41
C TYR A 171 -27.70 6.36 -1.85
N THR A 172 -28.86 6.66 -2.46
CA THR A 172 -29.70 5.69 -3.18
C THR A 172 -29.65 5.97 -4.67
N VAL A 173 -29.97 4.95 -5.46
CA VAL A 173 -30.12 5.07 -6.91
C VAL A 173 -31.38 5.87 -7.24
N GLY A 174 -31.21 6.95 -7.98
CA GLY A 174 -32.32 7.76 -8.53
C GLY A 174 -32.84 7.18 -9.85
N ASP A 175 -33.30 8.05 -10.75
CA ASP A 175 -33.80 7.66 -12.06
C ASP A 175 -32.69 7.10 -12.95
N ILE A 176 -32.97 5.97 -13.61
CA ILE A 176 -32.05 5.31 -14.52
C ILE A 176 -32.48 5.57 -15.96
N ASN A 177 -31.66 6.33 -16.70
CA ASN A 177 -31.92 6.70 -18.09
C ASN A 177 -30.86 6.09 -19.02
N PHE A 178 -31.29 5.73 -20.22
CA PHE A 178 -30.41 5.24 -21.28
C PHE A 178 -30.35 6.24 -22.43
N GLU A 179 -29.16 6.59 -22.85
CA GLU A 179 -28.92 7.41 -24.03
C GLU A 179 -28.07 6.61 -25.04
N THR A 180 -28.50 6.58 -26.28
CA THR A 180 -27.78 5.89 -27.36
C THR A 180 -27.91 6.63 -28.67
N ASN A 181 -26.90 6.55 -29.51
CA ASN A 181 -26.92 6.99 -30.91
C ASN A 181 -27.04 5.83 -31.92
N LEU A 182 -27.30 4.61 -31.43
CA LEU A 182 -27.47 3.41 -32.24
C LEU A 182 -28.98 3.19 -32.49
N GLU A 183 -29.44 3.46 -33.73
CA GLU A 183 -30.84 3.42 -34.09
C GLU A 183 -31.49 2.03 -34.01
N THR A 184 -30.70 0.94 -34.11
CA THR A 184 -31.18 -0.45 -34.15
C THR A 184 -31.02 -1.17 -32.82
N LEU A 185 -30.57 -0.49 -31.77
CA LEU A 185 -30.32 -1.07 -30.47
C LEU A 185 -31.62 -1.21 -29.67
N ASP A 186 -31.89 -2.42 -29.17
CA ASP A 186 -32.99 -2.66 -28.23
C ASP A 186 -32.57 -2.26 -26.80
N ILE A 187 -33.03 -1.08 -26.35
CA ILE A 187 -32.74 -0.55 -25.01
C ILE A 187 -33.45 -1.38 -23.93
N ASP A 188 -34.59 -1.98 -24.20
CA ASP A 188 -35.32 -2.76 -23.20
C ASP A 188 -34.58 -4.07 -22.88
N GLU A 189 -33.87 -4.66 -23.84
CA GLU A 189 -32.98 -5.79 -23.58
C GLU A 189 -31.78 -5.40 -22.71
N LEU A 190 -31.18 -4.24 -22.95
CA LEU A 190 -30.11 -3.73 -22.09
C LEU A 190 -30.59 -3.40 -20.68
N ARG A 191 -31.80 -2.85 -20.56
CA ARG A 191 -32.41 -2.56 -19.25
C ARG A 191 -32.56 -3.81 -18.39
N GLN A 192 -32.80 -4.97 -19.00
CA GLN A 192 -32.90 -6.25 -18.28
C GLN A 192 -31.57 -6.73 -17.71
N GLN A 193 -30.46 -6.14 -18.13
CA GLN A 193 -29.11 -6.46 -17.62
C GLN A 193 -28.76 -5.67 -16.36
N LEU A 194 -29.62 -4.73 -15.93
CA LEU A 194 -29.43 -4.03 -14.67
C LEU A 194 -29.58 -4.99 -13.49
N THR A 195 -28.61 -4.98 -12.58
CA THR A 195 -28.62 -5.77 -11.34
C THR A 195 -29.14 -4.98 -10.14
N PHE A 196 -29.57 -3.73 -10.35
CA PHE A 196 -30.10 -2.81 -9.34
C PHE A 196 -31.29 -2.01 -9.88
N GLU A 197 -32.07 -1.43 -8.99
CA GLU A 197 -33.29 -0.66 -9.30
C GLU A 197 -33.25 0.75 -8.65
N THR A 198 -34.11 1.65 -9.14
CA THR A 198 -34.36 2.95 -8.50
C THR A 198 -34.84 2.75 -7.05
N GLY A 199 -34.20 3.43 -6.10
CA GLY A 199 -34.45 3.33 -4.67
C GLY A 199 -33.52 2.38 -3.91
N ASP A 200 -32.77 1.53 -4.61
CA ASP A 200 -31.75 0.70 -3.98
C ASP A 200 -30.61 1.58 -3.43
N TRP A 201 -29.90 1.08 -2.43
CA TRP A 201 -28.67 1.72 -2.02
C TRP A 201 -27.65 1.68 -3.17
N TYR A 202 -26.99 2.82 -3.38
CA TYR A 202 -25.91 2.89 -4.37
C TYR A 202 -24.84 1.85 -4.06
N ASP A 203 -24.50 1.02 -5.04
CA ASP A 203 -23.42 0.05 -4.99
C ASP A 203 -22.62 0.13 -6.29
N ALA A 204 -21.37 0.60 -6.21
CA ALA A 204 -20.52 0.75 -7.37
C ALA A 204 -20.24 -0.59 -8.06
N SER A 205 -20.18 -1.70 -7.32
CA SER A 205 -19.94 -3.03 -7.87
C SER A 205 -21.12 -3.54 -8.70
N GLU A 206 -22.36 -3.23 -8.32
CA GLU A 206 -23.55 -3.57 -9.10
C GLU A 206 -23.62 -2.78 -10.42
N ILE A 207 -23.15 -1.53 -10.41
CA ILE A 207 -23.01 -0.73 -11.62
C ILE A 207 -22.00 -1.36 -12.58
N ASP A 208 -20.83 -1.75 -12.09
CA ASP A 208 -19.79 -2.41 -12.89
C ASP A 208 -20.29 -3.76 -13.45
N ASN A 209 -20.95 -4.59 -12.62
CA ASN A 209 -21.56 -5.84 -13.04
C ASN A 209 -22.61 -5.63 -14.15
N SER A 210 -23.47 -4.62 -14.00
CA SER A 210 -24.48 -4.30 -15.03
C SER A 210 -23.83 -3.86 -16.34
N ILE A 211 -22.77 -3.08 -16.30
CA ILE A 211 -21.99 -2.66 -17.47
C ILE A 211 -21.40 -3.89 -18.18
N ASP A 212 -20.79 -4.81 -17.46
CA ASP A 212 -20.19 -6.02 -18.01
C ASP A 212 -21.27 -6.91 -18.70
N LEU A 213 -22.44 -7.05 -18.08
CA LEU A 213 -23.57 -7.77 -18.67
C LEU A 213 -24.08 -7.08 -19.95
N MET A 214 -24.23 -5.74 -19.93
CA MET A 214 -24.64 -4.97 -21.10
C MET A 214 -23.62 -5.08 -22.24
N LEU A 215 -22.31 -5.02 -21.95
CA LEU A 215 -21.26 -5.18 -22.96
C LEU A 215 -21.29 -6.56 -23.58
N SER A 216 -21.54 -7.62 -22.80
CA SER A 216 -21.72 -8.98 -23.31
C SER A 216 -22.93 -9.07 -24.25
N THR A 217 -24.06 -8.48 -23.86
CA THR A 217 -25.28 -8.47 -24.69
C THR A 217 -25.05 -7.69 -25.99
N LEU A 218 -24.35 -6.55 -25.94
CA LEU A 218 -24.00 -5.77 -27.13
C LEU A 218 -23.08 -6.56 -28.10
N GLN A 219 -22.14 -7.33 -27.58
CA GLN A 219 -21.27 -8.18 -28.38
C GLN A 219 -22.08 -9.29 -29.09
N ASP A 220 -23.02 -9.91 -28.38
CA ASP A 220 -23.92 -10.95 -28.95
C ASP A 220 -24.81 -10.37 -30.05
N GLN A 221 -25.23 -9.14 -29.95
CA GLN A 221 -25.98 -8.37 -30.96
C GLN A 221 -25.10 -7.81 -32.11
N GLN A 222 -23.82 -8.19 -32.18
CA GLN A 222 -22.84 -7.76 -33.18
C GLN A 222 -22.39 -6.29 -33.09
N PHE A 223 -22.62 -5.63 -31.95
CA PHE A 223 -22.07 -4.29 -31.64
C PHE A 223 -20.69 -4.40 -30.97
N ALA A 224 -19.73 -5.08 -31.60
CA ALA A 224 -18.42 -5.40 -31.03
C ALA A 224 -17.56 -4.21 -30.58
N PHE A 225 -17.88 -2.98 -31.04
CA PHE A 225 -17.17 -1.76 -30.72
C PHE A 225 -17.99 -0.77 -29.89
N ALA A 226 -19.15 -1.21 -29.38
CA ALA A 226 -19.95 -0.37 -28.51
C ALA A 226 -19.30 -0.24 -27.13
N ASP A 227 -19.46 0.91 -26.50
CA ASP A 227 -18.97 1.24 -25.18
C ASP A 227 -20.14 1.70 -24.30
N VAL A 228 -20.15 1.25 -23.04
CA VAL A 228 -21.16 1.63 -22.04
C VAL A 228 -20.49 2.50 -21.00
N ARG A 229 -20.94 3.74 -20.86
CA ARG A 229 -20.36 4.71 -19.91
C ARG A 229 -21.43 5.18 -18.91
N PRO A 230 -21.26 4.84 -17.62
CA PRO A 230 -22.15 5.35 -16.61
C PRO A 230 -21.89 6.86 -16.40
N ARG A 231 -22.98 7.59 -16.21
CA ARG A 231 -22.95 8.99 -15.74
C ARG A 231 -23.84 9.09 -14.53
N SER A 232 -23.30 9.59 -13.42
CA SER A 232 -24.06 9.86 -12.22
C SER A 232 -24.21 11.36 -12.02
N GLU A 233 -25.43 11.81 -11.76
CA GLU A 233 -25.75 13.17 -11.36
C GLU A 233 -26.29 13.12 -9.92
N ARG A 234 -25.86 14.07 -9.10
CA ARG A 234 -26.34 14.21 -7.72
C ARG A 234 -27.53 15.16 -7.73
N ASN A 235 -28.62 14.74 -7.10
CA ASN A 235 -29.81 15.56 -6.88
C ASN A 235 -29.85 16.05 -5.42
#